data_6aa342c8c14312bb23ca3249a109a469
#
_entry.id   6aa342c8c14312bb23ca3249a109a469
#
_cell.length_a   1.000
_cell.length_b   1.000
_cell.length_c   1.000
_cell.angle_alpha   90.00
_cell.angle_beta   90.00
_cell.angle_gamma   90.00
#
_symmetry.space_group_name_H-M   'P 1'
#
loop_
_entity.id
_entity.type
_entity.pdbx_description
1 polymer ?
#
loop_
_entity_poly.entity_id
_entity_poly.type
_entity_poly.pdbx_seq_one_letter_code
_entity_poly.pdbx_strand_id
1 'polypeptide(L)'
;MIIENKIKEILKALPNENSKLDYKLKEYATEKKGDLIKDILAMLNSLEAYNENKFIVFGINDNKEIIGLKKNMFDDAHYQNIIDEYINPRPKIETGQIEYNDEKIGYIAINSNNLETPYELKKELRIKKSKSSLSKGLSFIRKGSTNTPIIQEEREKLILKKTEKNPN
;
A
#
# COMPACT_ATOMS: atom_id res chain seq x y z
N MET A 1 1.01 5.10 18.55
CA MET A 1 1.11 3.63 18.38
C MET A 1 2.41 3.32 17.69
N ILE A 2 3.17 2.41 18.26
CA ILE A 2 4.41 1.95 17.62
C ILE A 2 4.01 0.95 16.53
N ILE A 3 4.35 1.24 15.29
CA ILE A 3 4.01 0.41 14.11
C ILE A 3 4.50 -1.03 14.30
N GLU A 4 5.70 -1.22 14.82
CA GLU A 4 6.28 -2.54 15.05
C GLU A 4 5.38 -3.43 15.95
N ASN A 5 4.77 -2.84 16.98
CA ASN A 5 3.84 -3.58 17.84
C ASN A 5 2.61 -4.03 17.06
N LYS A 6 2.11 -3.19 16.17
CA LYS A 6 0.97 -3.53 15.31
C LYS A 6 1.33 -4.66 14.33
N ILE A 7 2.52 -4.62 13.75
CA ILE A 7 3.01 -5.71 12.90
C ILE A 7 3.10 -7.02 13.69
N LYS A 8 3.62 -6.99 14.92
CA LYS A 8 3.69 -8.18 15.79
C LYS A 8 2.30 -8.73 16.10
N GLU A 9 1.31 -7.88 16.35
CA GLU A 9 -0.08 -8.32 16.54
C GLU A 9 -0.62 -9.01 15.29
N ILE A 10 -0.37 -8.47 14.11
CA ILE A 10 -0.76 -9.08 12.83
C ILE A 10 -0.10 -10.45 12.68
N LEU A 11 1.19 -10.56 12.92
CA LEU A 11 1.94 -11.82 12.80
C LEU A 11 1.46 -12.89 13.79
N LYS A 12 1.05 -12.48 14.98
CA LYS A 12 0.53 -13.40 16.00
C LYS A 12 -0.84 -13.96 15.61
N ALA A 13 -1.71 -13.13 15.05
CA ALA A 13 -3.08 -13.51 14.70
C ALA A 13 -3.21 -14.04 13.27
N LEU A 14 -2.36 -13.60 12.35
CA LEU A 14 -2.40 -13.89 10.91
C LEU A 14 -3.83 -13.85 10.33
N PRO A 15 -4.53 -12.71 10.47
CA PRO A 15 -5.86 -12.58 9.89
C PRO A 15 -5.83 -12.70 8.37
N ASN A 16 -6.97 -12.97 7.76
CA ASN A 16 -7.09 -12.97 6.30
C ASN A 16 -6.81 -11.58 5.74
N GLU A 17 -6.29 -11.53 4.52
CA GLU A 17 -6.18 -10.28 3.77
C GLU A 17 -7.55 -9.60 3.67
N ASN A 18 -7.54 -8.29 3.71
CA ASN A 18 -8.74 -7.47 3.69
C ASN A 18 -8.42 -6.05 3.16
N SER A 19 -9.34 -5.12 3.32
CA SER A 19 -9.15 -3.74 2.86
C SER A 19 -7.99 -2.98 3.53
N LYS A 20 -7.47 -3.50 4.66
CA LYS A 20 -6.39 -2.89 5.45
C LYS A 20 -5.11 -3.71 5.45
N LEU A 21 -5.10 -4.91 4.89
CA LEU A 21 -3.99 -5.84 5.06
C LEU A 21 -3.76 -6.66 3.79
N ASP A 22 -2.50 -6.67 3.35
CA ASP A 22 -2.04 -7.47 2.24
C ASP A 22 -0.73 -8.18 2.63
N TYR A 23 -0.58 -9.44 2.24
CA TYR A 23 0.65 -10.20 2.47
C TYR A 23 1.40 -10.40 1.16
N LYS A 24 2.72 -10.31 1.24
CA LYS A 24 3.61 -10.62 0.11
C LYS A 24 4.73 -11.53 0.60
N LEU A 25 5.05 -12.54 -0.17
CA LEU A 25 6.19 -13.41 0.15
C LEU A 25 7.52 -12.66 0.08
N LYS A 26 7.63 -11.75 -0.88
CA LYS A 26 8.83 -10.97 -1.17
C LYS A 26 8.51 -9.50 -1.27
N GLU A 27 9.52 -8.69 -1.07
CA GLU A 27 9.51 -7.28 -1.44
C GLU A 27 9.31 -7.12 -2.95
N TYR A 28 8.75 -6.00 -3.39
CA TYR A 28 8.60 -5.70 -4.82
C TYR A 28 9.99 -5.54 -5.45
N ALA A 29 10.28 -6.32 -6.48
CA ALA A 29 11.49 -6.13 -7.28
C ALA A 29 11.46 -4.77 -7.98
N THR A 30 12.62 -4.22 -8.32
CA THR A 30 12.74 -2.89 -8.96
C THR A 30 11.90 -2.79 -10.25
N GLU A 31 11.86 -3.84 -11.06
CA GLU A 31 11.06 -3.92 -12.28
C GLU A 31 9.55 -4.05 -12.00
N LYS A 32 9.16 -4.31 -10.76
CA LYS A 32 7.78 -4.43 -10.31
C LYS A 32 7.26 -3.16 -9.63
N LYS A 33 7.92 -2.05 -9.86
CA LYS A 33 7.52 -0.75 -9.31
C LYS A 33 6.07 -0.37 -9.63
N GLY A 34 5.58 -0.75 -10.81
CA GLY A 34 4.19 -0.54 -11.20
C GLY A 34 3.19 -1.25 -10.29
N ASP A 35 3.50 -2.50 -9.90
CA ASP A 35 2.64 -3.28 -8.99
C ASP A 35 2.63 -2.66 -7.58
N LEU A 36 3.78 -2.22 -7.09
CA LEU A 36 3.89 -1.49 -5.81
C LEU A 36 3.00 -0.24 -5.81
N ILE A 37 3.09 0.57 -6.85
CA ILE A 37 2.31 1.81 -6.96
C ILE A 37 0.81 1.52 -7.01
N LYS A 38 0.39 0.53 -7.78
CA LYS A 38 -1.02 0.11 -7.86
C LYS A 38 -1.56 -0.31 -6.49
N ASP A 39 -0.80 -1.13 -5.76
CA ASP A 39 -1.22 -1.63 -4.46
C ASP A 39 -1.32 -0.49 -3.43
N ILE A 40 -0.36 0.41 -3.42
CA ILE A 40 -0.39 1.59 -2.53
C ILE A 40 -1.57 2.50 -2.87
N LEU A 41 -1.78 2.81 -4.15
CA LEU A 41 -2.92 3.64 -4.58
C LEU A 41 -4.25 3.01 -4.18
N ALA A 42 -4.38 1.70 -4.39
CA ALA A 42 -5.61 0.99 -4.06
C ALA A 42 -5.92 1.04 -2.56
N MET A 43 -4.91 0.86 -1.72
CA MET A 43 -5.07 0.96 -0.27
C MET A 43 -5.38 2.38 0.19
N LEU A 44 -4.70 3.37 -0.37
CA LEU A 44 -4.97 4.78 -0.06
C LEU A 44 -6.42 5.18 -0.34
N ASN A 45 -7.00 4.63 -1.42
CA ASN A 45 -8.35 4.97 -1.88
C ASN A 45 -9.44 4.02 -1.36
N SER A 46 -9.14 3.10 -0.46
CA SER A 46 -10.14 2.18 0.07
C SER A 46 -11.24 2.92 0.83
N LEU A 47 -12.48 2.81 0.36
CA LEU A 47 -13.65 3.35 1.07
C LEU A 47 -13.98 2.53 2.30
N GLU A 48 -13.80 1.20 2.24
CA GLU A 48 -14.07 0.29 3.36
C GLU A 48 -13.16 0.55 4.56
N ALA A 49 -11.92 0.95 4.30
CA ALA A 49 -10.91 1.23 5.31
C ALA A 49 -10.51 2.72 5.36
N TYR A 50 -11.44 3.58 5.00
CA TYR A 50 -11.22 5.02 5.05
C TYR A 50 -10.87 5.44 6.49
N ASN A 51 -9.82 6.24 6.65
CA ASN A 51 -9.36 6.71 7.97
C ASN A 51 -8.85 5.60 8.91
N GLU A 52 -8.34 4.50 8.35
CA GLU A 52 -7.70 3.43 9.11
C GLU A 52 -6.26 3.20 8.67
N ASN A 53 -5.42 2.73 9.58
CA ASN A 53 -4.06 2.30 9.23
C ASN A 53 -4.12 1.05 8.38
N LYS A 54 -3.25 0.97 7.36
CA LYS A 54 -3.21 -0.16 6.42
C LYS A 54 -1.78 -0.66 6.29
N PHE A 55 -1.63 -1.94 6.02
CA PHE A 55 -0.32 -2.59 6.02
C PHE A 55 -0.16 -3.53 4.82
N ILE A 56 1.03 -3.47 4.20
CA ILE A 56 1.54 -4.52 3.32
C ILE A 56 2.67 -5.18 4.10
N VAL A 57 2.58 -6.47 4.33
CA VAL A 57 3.55 -7.22 5.15
C VAL A 57 4.30 -8.21 4.25
N PHE A 58 5.62 -8.14 4.28
CA PHE A 58 6.51 -8.98 3.47
C PHE A 58 7.07 -10.15 4.28
N GLY A 59 7.15 -11.31 3.66
CA GLY A 59 7.67 -12.52 4.27
C GLY A 59 6.60 -13.54 4.64
N ILE A 60 5.38 -13.36 4.15
CA ILE A 60 4.23 -14.24 4.38
C ILE A 60 3.79 -14.83 3.04
N ASN A 61 3.63 -16.15 2.97
CA ASN A 61 3.17 -16.82 1.75
C ASN A 61 1.64 -16.85 1.64
N ASP A 62 1.13 -17.38 0.53
CA ASP A 62 -0.32 -17.44 0.25
C ASP A 62 -1.09 -18.34 1.23
N ASN A 63 -0.40 -19.23 1.92
CA ASN A 63 -0.98 -20.09 2.95
C ASN A 63 -0.93 -19.45 4.35
N LYS A 64 -0.58 -18.18 4.44
CA LYS A 64 -0.37 -17.44 5.70
C LYS A 64 0.70 -18.07 6.59
N GLU A 65 1.75 -18.61 5.99
CA GLU A 65 2.92 -19.10 6.71
C GLU A 65 3.99 -18.02 6.74
N ILE A 66 4.62 -17.85 7.89
CA ILE A 66 5.72 -16.91 8.07
C ILE A 66 6.99 -17.55 7.53
N ILE A 67 7.42 -17.10 6.35
CA ILE A 67 8.63 -17.60 5.68
C ILE A 67 9.82 -16.69 5.95
N GLY A 68 9.57 -15.40 6.06
CA GLY A 68 10.61 -14.38 6.23
C GLY A 68 11.28 -13.96 4.92
N LEU A 69 11.94 -12.83 4.97
CA LEU A 69 12.74 -12.31 3.86
C LEU A 69 14.14 -12.91 3.90
N LYS A 70 14.67 -13.27 2.75
CA LYS A 70 16.03 -13.84 2.63
C LYS A 70 17.13 -12.80 2.79
N LYS A 71 16.81 -11.52 2.54
CA LYS A 71 17.74 -10.39 2.66
C LYS A 71 17.02 -9.18 3.24
N ASN A 72 17.79 -8.20 3.68
CA ASN A 72 17.20 -6.95 4.18
C ASN A 72 16.39 -6.24 3.09
N MET A 73 15.31 -5.60 3.51
CA MET A 73 14.52 -4.72 2.64
C MET A 73 15.37 -3.57 2.09
N PHE A 74 14.93 -3.00 0.99
CA PHE A 74 15.35 -1.65 0.61
C PHE A 74 15.07 -0.69 1.76
N ASP A 75 15.88 0.33 1.91
CA ASP A 75 15.70 1.33 2.95
C ASP A 75 14.43 2.19 2.69
N ASP A 76 14.00 2.92 3.71
CA ASP A 76 12.83 3.77 3.61
C ASP A 76 12.98 4.83 2.51
N ALA A 77 14.18 5.35 2.30
CA ALA A 77 14.45 6.34 1.26
C ALA A 77 14.11 5.82 -0.14
N HIS A 78 14.37 4.55 -0.42
CA HIS A 78 14.00 3.91 -1.68
C HIS A 78 12.48 4.02 -1.94
N TYR A 79 11.68 3.71 -0.93
CA TYR A 79 10.21 3.80 -1.02
C TYR A 79 9.72 5.23 -1.07
N GLN A 80 10.27 6.11 -0.24
CA GLN A 80 9.87 7.52 -0.22
C GLN A 80 10.12 8.20 -1.57
N ASN A 81 11.22 7.87 -2.24
CA ASN A 81 11.52 8.41 -3.56
C ASN A 81 10.51 7.95 -4.62
N ILE A 82 10.11 6.68 -4.61
CA ILE A 82 9.09 6.16 -5.53
C ILE A 82 7.73 6.84 -5.29
N ILE A 83 7.35 6.96 -4.03
CA ILE A 83 6.08 7.58 -3.63
C ILE A 83 6.04 9.05 -4.06
N ASP A 84 7.10 9.79 -3.77
CA ASP A 84 7.22 11.20 -4.13
C ASP A 84 7.17 11.42 -5.64
N GLU A 85 7.79 10.52 -6.40
CA GLU A 85 7.85 10.61 -7.86
C GLU A 85 6.51 10.28 -8.52
N TYR A 86 5.74 9.31 -8.00
CA TYR A 86 4.63 8.71 -8.73
C TYR A 86 3.24 8.91 -8.13
N ILE A 87 3.10 9.33 -6.88
CA ILE A 87 1.79 9.43 -6.23
C ILE A 87 1.45 10.86 -5.84
N ASN A 88 0.26 11.29 -6.22
CA ASN A 88 -0.27 12.61 -5.92
C ASN A 88 -1.70 12.52 -5.36
N PRO A 89 -2.04 13.23 -4.28
CA PRO A 89 -1.15 13.97 -3.36
C PRO A 89 -0.13 13.04 -2.69
N ARG A 90 0.95 13.62 -2.13
CA ARG A 90 1.96 12.79 -1.47
C ARG A 90 1.39 12.13 -0.21
N PRO A 91 1.38 10.80 -0.12
CA PRO A 91 0.88 10.12 1.08
C PRO A 91 1.91 10.06 2.20
N LYS A 92 1.42 9.84 3.41
CA LYS A 92 2.24 9.55 4.59
C LYS A 92 2.36 8.04 4.73
N ILE A 93 3.56 7.53 4.50
CA ILE A 93 3.87 6.10 4.50
C ILE A 93 5.17 5.89 5.27
N GLU A 94 5.23 4.83 6.03
CA GLU A 94 6.44 4.39 6.73
C GLU A 94 6.76 2.97 6.31
N THR A 95 8.05 2.68 6.14
CA THR A 95 8.52 1.33 5.83
C THR A 95 9.56 0.90 6.85
N GLY A 96 9.67 -0.39 7.06
CA GLY A 96 10.66 -0.92 7.98
C GLY A 96 10.69 -2.44 7.98
N GLN A 97 11.57 -2.96 8.84
CA GLN A 97 11.82 -4.38 8.97
C GLN A 97 11.94 -4.71 10.46
N ILE A 98 11.36 -5.81 10.86
CA ILE A 98 11.49 -6.35 12.22
C ILE A 98 11.95 -7.81 12.16
N GLU A 99 12.44 -8.31 13.29
CA GLU A 99 12.65 -9.74 13.48
C GLU A 99 11.48 -10.31 14.27
N TYR A 100 10.96 -11.44 13.82
CA TYR A 100 9.88 -12.17 14.48
C TYR A 100 10.13 -13.66 14.34
N ASN A 101 10.28 -14.37 15.48
CA ASN A 101 10.61 -15.79 15.52
C ASN A 101 11.80 -16.15 14.62
N ASP A 102 12.88 -15.38 14.72
CA ASP A 102 14.13 -15.52 13.94
C ASP A 102 13.98 -15.28 12.43
N GLU A 103 12.82 -14.76 11.99
CA GLU A 103 12.56 -14.42 10.60
C GLU A 103 12.52 -12.90 10.39
N LYS A 104 12.99 -12.43 9.23
CA LYS A 104 12.90 -11.02 8.83
C LYS A 104 11.55 -10.75 8.21
N ILE A 105 10.82 -9.82 8.79
CA ILE A 105 9.50 -9.40 8.30
C ILE A 105 9.58 -7.92 7.93
N GLY A 106 9.27 -7.64 6.67
CA GLY A 106 9.21 -6.26 6.19
C GLY A 106 7.79 -5.72 6.19
N TYR A 107 7.65 -4.40 6.16
CA TYR A 107 6.33 -3.80 6.08
C TYR A 107 6.32 -2.45 5.38
N ILE A 108 5.19 -2.13 4.78
CA ILE A 108 4.79 -0.79 4.39
C ILE A 108 3.56 -0.45 5.22
N ALA A 109 3.63 0.63 5.98
CA ALA A 109 2.53 1.12 6.81
C ALA A 109 1.97 2.41 6.21
N ILE A 110 0.69 2.38 5.88
CA ILE A 110 -0.05 3.53 5.32
C ILE A 110 -0.86 4.15 6.46
N ASN A 111 -0.53 5.38 6.82
CA ASN A 111 -1.10 6.05 7.97
C ASN A 111 -2.59 6.37 7.77
N SER A 112 -3.37 6.28 8.86
CA SER A 112 -4.80 6.56 8.87
C SER A 112 -5.16 8.00 8.49
N ASN A 113 -4.23 8.94 8.60
CA ASN A 113 -4.46 10.35 8.27
C ASN A 113 -4.20 10.69 6.79
N ASN A 114 -4.10 9.70 5.91
CA ASN A 114 -4.09 9.90 4.47
C ASN A 114 -5.51 10.15 3.96
N LEU A 115 -5.99 11.37 4.13
CA LEU A 115 -7.38 11.78 3.89
C LEU A 115 -7.55 12.70 2.67
N GLU A 116 -6.50 12.87 1.86
CA GLU A 116 -6.51 13.72 0.66
C GLU A 116 -6.96 12.97 -0.60
N THR A 117 -7.94 12.09 -0.44
CA THR A 117 -8.47 11.25 -1.53
C THR A 117 -9.20 12.06 -2.61
N PRO A 118 -9.17 11.63 -3.88
CA PRO A 118 -8.51 10.41 -4.37
C PRO A 118 -7.01 10.61 -4.60
N TYR A 119 -6.23 9.57 -4.33
CA TYR A 119 -4.81 9.50 -4.68
C TYR A 119 -4.67 8.91 -6.08
N GLU A 120 -3.79 9.47 -6.89
CA GLU A 120 -3.65 9.07 -8.28
C GLU A 120 -2.20 9.06 -8.74
N LEU A 121 -1.95 8.46 -9.90
CA LEU A 121 -0.63 8.44 -10.52
C LEU A 121 -0.24 9.85 -10.97
N LYS A 122 0.89 10.34 -10.48
CA LYS A 122 1.39 11.71 -10.69
C LYS A 122 1.92 11.93 -12.11
N LYS A 123 2.51 10.89 -12.70
CA LYS A 123 3.06 10.90 -14.04
C LYS A 123 3.01 9.51 -14.68
N GLU A 124 3.16 9.45 -15.99
CA GLU A 124 3.21 8.18 -16.71
C GLU A 124 4.33 7.27 -16.19
N LEU A 125 4.03 6.00 -16.07
CA LEU A 125 5.00 4.96 -15.78
C LEU A 125 5.02 3.94 -16.91
N ARG A 126 6.15 3.82 -17.60
CA ARG A 126 6.36 2.81 -18.65
C ARG A 126 6.84 1.50 -18.06
N ILE A 127 6.21 0.41 -18.45
CA ILE A 127 6.60 -0.94 -18.04
C ILE A 127 7.51 -1.52 -19.11
N LYS A 128 8.81 -1.66 -18.80
CA LYS A 128 9.89 -1.98 -19.77
C LYS A 128 9.68 -3.23 -20.60
N LYS A 129 8.95 -4.24 -20.13
CA LYS A 129 8.74 -5.53 -20.81
C LYS A 129 7.35 -5.68 -21.42
N SER A 130 6.52 -4.67 -21.33
CA SER A 130 5.17 -4.68 -21.85
C SER A 130 4.98 -3.40 -22.65
N LYS A 131 4.18 -3.48 -23.72
CA LYS A 131 3.77 -2.29 -24.46
C LYS A 131 2.78 -1.43 -23.68
N SER A 132 2.41 -1.85 -22.47
CA SER A 132 1.48 -1.12 -21.60
C SER A 132 2.22 -0.12 -20.74
N SER A 133 1.60 1.02 -20.53
CA SER A 133 2.04 2.04 -19.59
C SER A 133 0.90 2.36 -18.62
N LEU A 134 1.26 2.89 -17.46
CA LEU A 134 0.29 3.46 -16.53
C LEU A 134 0.24 4.96 -16.77
N SER A 135 -0.93 5.45 -17.15
CA SER A 135 -1.12 6.85 -17.51
C SER A 135 -1.24 7.74 -16.28
N LYS A 136 -0.76 8.99 -16.42
CA LYS A 136 -0.99 10.03 -15.42
C LYS A 136 -2.49 10.15 -15.10
N GLY A 137 -2.82 10.31 -13.82
CA GLY A 137 -4.20 10.43 -13.34
C GLY A 137 -4.91 9.11 -13.10
N LEU A 138 -4.29 7.98 -13.49
CA LEU A 138 -4.84 6.65 -13.23
C LEU A 138 -4.89 6.38 -11.73
N SER A 139 -5.95 5.74 -11.27
CA SER A 139 -6.11 5.39 -9.87
C SER A 139 -6.73 4.01 -9.68
N PHE A 140 -6.52 3.46 -8.50
CA PHE A 140 -7.00 2.14 -8.09
C PHE A 140 -7.69 2.25 -6.74
N ILE A 141 -8.61 1.32 -6.48
CA ILE A 141 -9.33 1.20 -5.22
C ILE A 141 -9.30 -0.24 -4.74
N ARG A 142 -9.16 -0.41 -3.42
CA ARG A 142 -9.19 -1.75 -2.81
C ARG A 142 -10.57 -2.04 -2.26
N LYS A 143 -11.12 -3.17 -2.68
CA LYS A 143 -12.41 -3.71 -2.20
C LYS A 143 -12.14 -5.11 -1.65
N GLY A 144 -12.35 -5.30 -0.34
CA GLY A 144 -11.88 -6.51 0.32
C GLY A 144 -10.36 -6.67 0.12
N SER A 145 -9.93 -7.77 -0.48
CA SER A 145 -8.53 -8.04 -0.83
C SER A 145 -8.21 -7.82 -2.31
N THR A 146 -9.10 -7.18 -3.07
CA THR A 146 -8.96 -7.00 -4.52
C THR A 146 -8.70 -5.53 -4.86
N ASN A 147 -7.69 -5.30 -5.71
CA ASN A 147 -7.34 -3.98 -6.23
C ASN A 147 -7.85 -3.83 -7.66
N THR A 148 -8.68 -2.83 -7.90
CA THR A 148 -9.30 -2.58 -9.22
C THR A 148 -9.14 -1.12 -9.64
N PRO A 149 -9.15 -0.82 -10.96
CA PRO A 149 -9.23 0.57 -11.41
C PRO A 149 -10.45 1.25 -10.82
N ILE A 150 -10.30 2.51 -10.44
CA ILE A 150 -11.38 3.29 -9.85
C ILE A 150 -12.42 3.68 -10.91
N ILE A 151 -13.70 3.57 -10.58
CA ILE A 151 -14.79 4.07 -11.41
C ILE A 151 -15.25 5.45 -10.93
N GLN A 152 -16.02 6.15 -11.77
CA GLN A 152 -16.45 7.53 -11.49
C GLN A 152 -17.22 7.65 -10.18
N GLU A 153 -18.15 6.74 -9.90
CA GLU A 153 -18.94 6.75 -8.66
C GLU A 153 -18.04 6.65 -7.40
N GLU A 154 -17.02 5.80 -7.45
CA GLU A 154 -16.07 5.63 -6.35
C GLU A 154 -15.21 6.88 -6.17
N ARG A 155 -14.78 7.50 -7.27
CA ARG A 155 -14.03 8.75 -7.25
C ARG A 155 -14.84 9.87 -6.58
N GLU A 156 -16.10 9.99 -6.92
CA GLU A 156 -17.01 10.97 -6.34
C GLU A 156 -17.19 10.74 -4.82
N LYS A 157 -17.34 9.49 -4.39
CA LYS A 157 -17.43 9.14 -2.97
C LYS A 157 -16.17 9.52 -2.21
N LEU A 158 -15.00 9.32 -2.80
CA LEU A 158 -13.72 9.70 -2.18
C LEU A 158 -13.59 11.21 -2.04
N ILE A 159 -14.03 11.97 -3.02
CA ILE A 159 -14.07 13.44 -2.98
C ILE A 159 -15.00 13.91 -1.84
N LEU A 160 -16.18 13.31 -1.72
CA LEU A 160 -17.12 13.62 -0.65
C LEU A 160 -16.54 13.30 0.74
N LYS A 161 -15.85 12.18 0.89
CA LYS A 161 -15.17 11.81 2.14
C LYS A 161 -14.15 12.88 2.57
N LYS A 162 -13.37 13.36 1.63
CA LYS A 162 -12.42 14.45 1.87
C LYS A 162 -13.13 15.72 2.35
N THR A 163 -14.22 16.09 1.71
CA THR A 163 -15.02 17.29 2.06
C THR A 163 -15.64 17.17 3.45
N GLU A 164 -16.16 16.00 3.81
CA GLU A 164 -16.73 15.74 5.15
C GLU A 164 -15.69 15.88 6.26
N LYS A 165 -14.44 15.50 6.01
CA LYS A 165 -13.33 15.58 6.99
C LYS A 165 -12.78 17.00 7.13
N ASN A 166 -12.91 17.84 6.11
CA ASN A 166 -12.45 19.23 6.08
C ASN A 166 -13.64 20.13 5.74
N PRO A 167 -14.56 20.37 6.70
CA PRO A 167 -15.82 21.09 6.43
C PRO A 167 -15.69 22.58 6.12
N ASN A 168 -14.46 23.11 6.06
CA ASN A 168 -14.20 24.53 5.72
C ASN A 168 -13.23 24.65 4.57
#